data_07af78bc9f56aa2d6de5c2f610f602a7
#
_entry.id   07af78bc9f56aa2d6de5c2f610f602a7
#
_cell.length_a   1.000
_cell.length_b   1.000
_cell.length_c   1.000
_cell.angle_alpha   90.00
_cell.angle_beta   90.00
_cell.angle_gamma   90.00
#
_symmetry.space_group_name_H-M   'P 1'
#
loop_
_entity.id
_entity.type
_entity.pdbx_description
1 polymer ?
#
loop_
_entity_poly.entity_id
_entity_poly.type
_entity_poly.pdbx_seq_one_letter_code
_entity_poly.pdbx_strand_id
1 'polypeptide(L)'
;MADNILVWVVDDDESIRWVLEKGLSEHDIDVEVFESAHKVVLKLESENPDLILSDIKMPGTSGIDLLDQVQNLRPEIPVIIMTAHSDLESAVESYEHGAWEYLPKPFDIDEAVKMIRRATLSPSQKLDSENESETKAEIVGEAPSMQEVFRAIGKLSNSNSTILLVGQSGTGKELVAKALYQHSPRKDKPFIALNMADIPKELLEAELFGHERGAFTGADEKRIGRFEQANGGTLFLDEIGDMQLETQTRLLRVLSNGEFYRVGGREPIKVDVRIITATHQNLDVHVKEGTFREDLFHRLNVIKLTLPNLNERREDIPELAKHFFKLSSEELEEERKYLSQEVEDYFLSLPWPGNVRQLENTCRWLTVMSPTREIRLEDLSDDLISEETNGTEWTDLLNLWVENSLAKGENNLLEKTLPDFEKTMIKATLRKTKGKKKEAANILGWGRNTLTRKIKELGLDR
;
A
#
# COMPACT_ATOMS: atom_id res chain seq x y z
N MET A 1 -43.15 -2.88 -13.16
CA MET A 1 -42.67 -1.66 -12.50
C MET A 1 -41.43 -2.10 -11.79
N ALA A 2 -40.28 -1.49 -12.03
CA ALA A 2 -39.11 -1.81 -11.21
C ALA A 2 -39.42 -1.28 -9.80
N ASP A 3 -39.42 -2.14 -8.80
CA ASP A 3 -39.54 -1.71 -7.40
C ASP A 3 -38.35 -0.80 -7.12
N ASN A 4 -38.61 0.44 -6.68
CA ASN A 4 -37.57 1.38 -6.27
C ASN A 4 -36.84 0.78 -5.06
N ILE A 5 -35.52 0.89 -5.04
CA ILE A 5 -34.70 0.44 -3.91
C ILE A 5 -34.99 1.35 -2.70
N LEU A 6 -35.40 0.81 -1.57
CA LEU A 6 -35.62 1.53 -0.32
C LEU A 6 -34.36 1.47 0.58
N VAL A 7 -33.74 2.59 0.83
CA VAL A 7 -32.55 2.72 1.68
C VAL A 7 -32.86 3.48 2.97
N TRP A 8 -32.50 2.92 4.11
CA TRP A 8 -32.53 3.62 5.39
C TRP A 8 -31.17 4.23 5.70
N VAL A 9 -31.11 5.55 5.87
CA VAL A 9 -29.90 6.29 6.21
C VAL A 9 -29.94 6.68 7.67
N VAL A 10 -28.91 6.29 8.41
CA VAL A 10 -28.79 6.51 9.86
C VAL A 10 -27.52 7.29 10.15
N ASP A 11 -27.66 8.53 10.58
CA ASP A 11 -26.55 9.44 10.87
C ASP A 11 -27.05 10.50 11.87
N ASP A 12 -26.27 10.93 12.84
CA ASP A 12 -26.65 11.97 13.78
C ASP A 12 -26.52 13.38 13.19
N ASP A 13 -25.69 13.56 12.13
CA ASP A 13 -25.53 14.82 11.42
C ASP A 13 -26.67 15.08 10.42
N GLU A 14 -27.46 16.12 10.67
CA GLU A 14 -28.57 16.54 9.81
C GLU A 14 -28.11 16.89 8.38
N SER A 15 -26.91 17.47 8.24
CA SER A 15 -26.37 17.88 6.93
C SER A 15 -26.06 16.66 6.07
N ILE A 16 -25.49 15.62 6.66
CA ILE A 16 -25.18 14.36 5.97
C ILE A 16 -26.46 13.64 5.56
N ARG A 17 -27.44 13.55 6.46
CA ARG A 17 -28.76 12.99 6.13
C ARG A 17 -29.41 13.70 4.96
N TRP A 18 -29.39 15.03 4.96
CA TRP A 18 -29.98 15.84 3.88
C TRP A 18 -29.26 15.62 2.54
N VAL A 19 -27.92 15.58 2.54
CA VAL A 19 -27.12 15.36 1.33
C VAL A 19 -27.38 13.97 0.74
N LEU A 20 -27.43 12.94 1.59
CA LEU A 20 -27.70 11.55 1.15
C LEU A 20 -29.15 11.41 0.67
N GLU A 21 -30.15 11.93 1.39
CA GLU A 21 -31.55 11.88 0.98
C GLU A 21 -31.73 12.51 -0.41
N LYS A 22 -31.19 13.71 -0.62
CA LYS A 22 -31.28 14.41 -1.89
C LYS A 22 -30.48 13.72 -3.00
N GLY A 23 -29.24 13.38 -2.74
CA GLY A 23 -28.35 12.80 -3.75
C GLY A 23 -28.80 11.41 -4.19
N LEU A 24 -29.25 10.56 -3.28
CA LEU A 24 -29.77 9.23 -3.62
C LEU A 24 -31.12 9.29 -4.34
N SER A 25 -32.01 10.22 -3.95
CA SER A 25 -33.29 10.42 -4.64
C SER A 25 -33.15 10.88 -6.09
N GLU A 26 -32.10 11.63 -6.44
CA GLU A 26 -31.78 11.99 -7.84
C GLU A 26 -31.39 10.76 -8.70
N HIS A 27 -31.13 9.61 -8.08
CA HIS A 27 -30.73 8.34 -8.73
C HIS A 27 -31.79 7.23 -8.64
N ASP A 28 -33.09 7.62 -8.46
CA ASP A 28 -34.23 6.69 -8.34
C ASP A 28 -34.10 5.70 -7.17
N ILE A 29 -33.56 6.16 -6.02
CA ILE A 29 -33.47 5.43 -4.76
C ILE A 29 -34.39 6.12 -3.75
N ASP A 30 -35.33 5.37 -3.17
CA ASP A 30 -36.18 5.87 -2.10
C ASP A 30 -35.41 5.87 -0.78
N VAL A 31 -35.40 6.99 -0.08
CA VAL A 31 -34.60 7.18 1.12
C VAL A 31 -35.46 7.53 2.32
N GLU A 32 -35.23 6.86 3.43
CA GLU A 32 -35.78 7.25 4.71
C GLU A 32 -34.64 7.52 5.70
N VAL A 33 -34.69 8.66 6.40
CA VAL A 33 -33.59 9.14 7.24
C VAL A 33 -33.91 8.98 8.72
N PHE A 34 -32.91 8.57 9.50
CA PHE A 34 -33.01 8.39 10.95
C PHE A 34 -31.85 9.12 11.65
N GLU A 35 -32.15 9.78 12.78
CA GLU A 35 -31.15 10.48 13.58
C GLU A 35 -30.46 9.58 14.64
N SER A 36 -30.97 8.34 14.82
CA SER A 36 -30.44 7.40 15.80
C SER A 36 -30.78 5.94 15.49
N ALA A 37 -29.90 5.03 15.87
CA ALA A 37 -30.06 3.59 15.74
C ALA A 37 -31.34 3.03 16.40
N HIS A 38 -31.74 3.59 17.54
CA HIS A 38 -32.92 3.13 18.30
C HIS A 38 -34.22 3.20 17.49
N LYS A 39 -34.40 4.28 16.69
CA LYS A 39 -35.58 4.43 15.81
C LYS A 39 -35.61 3.40 14.71
N VAL A 40 -34.44 3.03 14.19
CA VAL A 40 -34.28 2.00 13.14
C VAL A 40 -34.72 0.64 13.66
N VAL A 41 -34.22 0.24 14.83
CA VAL A 41 -34.52 -1.07 15.45
C VAL A 41 -36.02 -1.22 15.70
N LEU A 42 -36.70 -0.18 16.23
CA LEU A 42 -38.15 -0.19 16.43
C LEU A 42 -38.91 -0.34 15.11
N LYS A 43 -38.42 0.28 14.05
CA LYS A 43 -39.10 0.25 12.74
C LYS A 43 -38.87 -1.08 12.01
N LEU A 44 -37.73 -1.76 12.22
CA LEU A 44 -37.44 -3.10 11.68
C LEU A 44 -38.44 -4.18 12.13
N GLU A 45 -39.20 -3.95 13.19
CA GLU A 45 -40.27 -4.87 13.59
C GLU A 45 -41.46 -4.87 12.62
N SER A 46 -41.69 -3.77 11.89
CA SER A 46 -42.87 -3.59 11.03
C SER A 46 -42.55 -3.38 9.55
N GLU A 47 -41.38 -2.88 9.22
CA GLU A 47 -40.98 -2.56 7.84
C GLU A 47 -39.55 -3.05 7.56
N ASN A 48 -39.25 -3.40 6.31
CA ASN A 48 -37.92 -3.86 5.88
C ASN A 48 -37.42 -2.97 4.75
N PRO A 49 -36.24 -2.30 4.91
CA PRO A 49 -35.57 -1.68 3.79
C PRO A 49 -34.80 -2.72 2.96
N ASP A 50 -34.43 -2.34 1.74
CA ASP A 50 -33.54 -3.15 0.90
C ASP A 50 -32.07 -3.04 1.35
N LEU A 51 -31.72 -1.95 2.07
CA LEU A 51 -30.38 -1.69 2.58
C LEU A 51 -30.40 -0.66 3.72
N ILE A 52 -29.47 -0.81 4.67
CA ILE A 52 -29.20 0.21 5.71
C ILE A 52 -27.81 0.82 5.49
N LEU A 53 -27.75 2.16 5.47
CA LEU A 53 -26.51 2.95 5.42
C LEU A 53 -26.37 3.67 6.75
N SER A 54 -25.42 3.26 7.60
CA SER A 54 -25.32 3.74 8.99
C SER A 54 -23.96 4.37 9.27
N ASP A 55 -23.96 5.52 9.95
CA ASP A 55 -22.74 6.05 10.56
C ASP A 55 -22.26 5.15 11.69
N ILE A 56 -20.92 5.06 11.88
CA ILE A 56 -20.32 4.24 12.93
C ILE A 56 -20.45 4.90 14.31
N LYS A 57 -20.24 6.22 14.39
CA LYS A 57 -20.20 6.98 15.65
C LYS A 57 -21.45 7.83 15.81
N MET A 58 -22.43 7.31 16.51
CA MET A 58 -23.65 8.03 16.86
C MET A 58 -23.83 8.13 18.38
N PRO A 59 -24.46 9.20 18.90
CA PRO A 59 -24.77 9.30 20.32
C PRO A 59 -25.69 8.17 20.80
N GLY A 60 -25.28 7.48 21.85
CA GLY A 60 -26.04 6.37 22.47
C GLY A 60 -25.66 5.02 21.91
N THR A 61 -26.35 4.53 20.89
CA THR A 61 -26.08 3.25 20.24
C THR A 61 -25.21 3.49 19.00
N SER A 62 -24.05 2.84 18.93
CA SER A 62 -23.13 2.97 17.79
C SER A 62 -23.68 2.29 16.54
N GLY A 63 -23.12 2.60 15.36
CA GLY A 63 -23.46 1.92 14.12
C GLY A 63 -23.08 0.44 14.11
N ILE A 64 -22.06 0.05 14.85
CA ILE A 64 -21.68 -1.36 15.04
C ILE A 64 -22.73 -2.08 15.89
N ASP A 65 -23.16 -1.47 17.01
CA ASP A 65 -24.26 -2.05 17.80
C ASP A 65 -25.57 -2.18 17.00
N LEU A 66 -25.85 -1.21 16.12
CA LEU A 66 -26.99 -1.31 15.20
C LEU A 66 -26.81 -2.46 14.22
N LEU A 67 -25.63 -2.61 13.65
CA LEU A 67 -25.28 -3.70 12.73
C LEU A 67 -25.53 -5.05 13.39
N ASP A 68 -25.04 -5.27 14.60
CA ASP A 68 -25.27 -6.51 15.38
C ASP A 68 -26.77 -6.78 15.59
N GLN A 69 -27.54 -5.75 15.92
CA GLN A 69 -28.99 -5.88 16.09
C GLN A 69 -29.68 -6.21 14.77
N VAL A 70 -29.30 -5.59 13.66
CA VAL A 70 -29.83 -5.90 12.33
C VAL A 70 -29.49 -7.33 11.93
N GLN A 71 -28.23 -7.75 12.10
CA GLN A 71 -27.80 -9.12 11.80
C GLN A 71 -28.57 -10.19 12.61
N ASN A 72 -28.93 -9.89 13.87
CA ASN A 72 -29.71 -10.79 14.70
C ASN A 72 -31.19 -10.81 14.33
N LEU A 73 -31.78 -9.69 13.92
CA LEU A 73 -33.22 -9.57 13.61
C LEU A 73 -33.54 -9.88 12.13
N ARG A 74 -32.68 -9.39 11.23
CA ARG A 74 -32.88 -9.43 9.77
C ARG A 74 -31.55 -9.63 9.03
N PRO A 75 -30.93 -10.80 9.11
CA PRO A 75 -29.61 -11.06 8.53
C PRO A 75 -29.58 -10.96 6.99
N GLU A 76 -30.75 -10.90 6.35
CA GLU A 76 -30.88 -10.71 4.90
C GLU A 76 -30.69 -9.27 4.45
N ILE A 77 -30.81 -8.26 5.34
CA ILE A 77 -30.68 -6.85 5.01
C ILE A 77 -29.20 -6.47 5.02
N PRO A 78 -28.63 -6.09 3.87
CA PRO A 78 -27.25 -5.62 3.83
C PRO A 78 -27.10 -4.29 4.56
N VAL A 79 -26.02 -4.16 5.35
CA VAL A 79 -25.68 -2.94 6.06
C VAL A 79 -24.34 -2.41 5.53
N ILE A 80 -24.33 -1.16 5.09
CA ILE A 80 -23.11 -0.42 4.75
C ILE A 80 -22.81 0.54 5.90
N ILE A 81 -21.58 0.48 6.41
CA ILE A 81 -21.11 1.35 7.50
C ILE A 81 -20.40 2.56 6.91
N MET A 82 -20.84 3.77 7.28
CA MET A 82 -20.13 5.03 7.00
C MET A 82 -19.23 5.41 8.17
N THR A 83 -18.04 5.93 7.92
CA THR A 83 -17.13 6.35 8.98
C THR A 83 -16.30 7.57 8.60
N ALA A 84 -16.09 8.46 9.56
CA ALA A 84 -15.17 9.59 9.46
C ALA A 84 -13.70 9.19 9.74
N HIS A 85 -13.48 7.97 10.25
CA HIS A 85 -12.15 7.43 10.53
C HIS A 85 -11.83 6.38 9.48
N SER A 86 -10.92 6.70 8.60
CA SER A 86 -10.48 5.86 7.48
C SER A 86 -9.30 4.95 7.87
N ASP A 87 -9.25 4.51 9.14
CA ASP A 87 -8.23 3.59 9.63
C ASP A 87 -8.59 2.12 9.38
N LEU A 88 -7.57 1.27 9.39
CA LEU A 88 -7.73 -0.16 9.18
C LEU A 88 -8.62 -0.82 10.22
N GLU A 89 -8.55 -0.38 11.49
CA GLU A 89 -9.34 -0.97 12.58
C GLU A 89 -10.84 -0.79 12.33
N SER A 90 -11.29 0.44 12.02
CA SER A 90 -12.70 0.71 11.72
C SER A 90 -13.22 -0.08 10.52
N ALA A 91 -12.39 -0.27 9.48
CA ALA A 91 -12.74 -1.07 8.33
C ALA A 91 -12.88 -2.56 8.70
N VAL A 92 -11.91 -3.12 9.42
CA VAL A 92 -11.92 -4.54 9.82
C VAL A 92 -13.05 -4.82 10.80
N GLU A 93 -13.23 -3.98 11.84
CA GLU A 93 -14.32 -4.11 12.82
C GLU A 93 -15.69 -4.15 12.13
N SER A 94 -15.93 -3.26 11.15
CA SER A 94 -17.18 -3.27 10.38
C SER A 94 -17.42 -4.63 9.70
N TYR A 95 -16.40 -5.22 9.08
CA TYR A 95 -16.54 -6.53 8.41
C TYR A 95 -16.64 -7.70 9.39
N GLU A 96 -15.93 -7.65 10.54
CA GLU A 96 -16.02 -8.68 11.59
C GLU A 96 -17.43 -8.77 12.15
N HIS A 97 -18.14 -7.64 12.30
CA HIS A 97 -19.54 -7.58 12.71
C HIS A 97 -20.54 -7.84 11.58
N GLY A 98 -20.08 -8.19 10.38
CA GLY A 98 -20.92 -8.62 9.27
C GLY A 98 -21.46 -7.49 8.38
N ALA A 99 -20.82 -6.31 8.35
CA ALA A 99 -21.14 -5.29 7.38
C ALA A 99 -20.95 -5.83 5.95
N TRP A 100 -21.88 -5.46 5.06
CA TRP A 100 -21.77 -5.84 3.66
C TRP A 100 -20.63 -5.07 2.98
N GLU A 101 -20.47 -3.79 3.30
CA GLU A 101 -19.40 -2.92 2.81
C GLU A 101 -19.17 -1.76 3.80
N TYR A 102 -18.09 -1.04 3.59
CA TYR A 102 -17.63 0.08 4.37
C TYR A 102 -17.39 1.28 3.44
N LEU A 103 -17.87 2.48 3.84
CA LEU A 103 -17.82 3.71 3.04
C LEU A 103 -17.13 4.82 3.85
N PRO A 104 -15.85 5.16 3.57
CA PRO A 104 -15.15 6.22 4.27
C PRO A 104 -15.68 7.60 3.88
N LYS A 105 -15.85 8.49 4.86
CA LYS A 105 -16.16 9.91 4.68
C LYS A 105 -14.87 10.71 4.54
N PRO A 106 -14.78 11.69 3.59
CA PRO A 106 -15.80 12.11 2.63
C PRO A 106 -15.89 11.17 1.43
N PHE A 107 -17.09 10.96 0.89
CA PHE A 107 -17.36 10.11 -0.27
C PHE A 107 -18.18 10.85 -1.34
N ASP A 108 -18.09 10.36 -2.57
CA ASP A 108 -18.93 10.82 -3.67
C ASP A 108 -20.30 10.11 -3.65
N ILE A 109 -21.37 10.82 -3.95
CA ILE A 109 -22.71 10.23 -4.06
C ILE A 109 -22.76 9.13 -5.10
N ASP A 110 -22.05 9.26 -6.22
CA ASP A 110 -21.97 8.23 -7.25
C ASP A 110 -21.33 6.94 -6.73
N GLU A 111 -20.38 7.03 -5.80
CA GLU A 111 -19.77 5.86 -5.15
C GLU A 111 -20.78 5.16 -4.23
N ALA A 112 -21.49 5.92 -3.41
CA ALA A 112 -22.56 5.39 -2.55
C ALA A 112 -23.65 4.70 -3.37
N VAL A 113 -24.13 5.32 -4.47
CA VAL A 113 -25.12 4.74 -5.38
C VAL A 113 -24.65 3.42 -5.99
N LYS A 114 -23.38 3.34 -6.44
CA LYS A 114 -22.81 2.10 -6.98
C LYS A 114 -22.75 0.99 -5.92
N MET A 115 -22.38 1.32 -4.69
CA MET A 115 -22.34 0.36 -3.58
C MET A 115 -23.75 -0.14 -3.23
N ILE A 116 -24.73 0.76 -3.09
CA ILE A 116 -26.11 0.42 -2.78
C ILE A 116 -26.69 -0.53 -3.83
N ARG A 117 -26.56 -0.20 -5.12
CA ARG A 117 -27.05 -1.06 -6.21
C ARG A 117 -26.37 -2.43 -6.22
N ARG A 118 -25.07 -2.49 -5.89
CA ARG A 118 -24.35 -3.76 -5.81
C ARG A 118 -24.81 -4.61 -4.63
N ALA A 119 -25.09 -4.00 -3.48
CA ALA A 119 -25.56 -4.68 -2.28
C ALA A 119 -26.95 -5.29 -2.44
N THR A 120 -27.86 -4.57 -3.10
CA THR A 120 -29.24 -5.02 -3.35
C THR A 120 -29.35 -6.11 -4.42
N LEU A 121 -28.37 -6.24 -5.33
CA LEU A 121 -28.33 -7.28 -6.37
C LEU A 121 -27.74 -8.62 -5.90
N SER A 122 -27.03 -8.67 -4.77
CA SER A 122 -26.35 -9.88 -4.27
C SER A 122 -26.44 -10.01 -2.74
N PRO A 123 -27.59 -10.47 -2.20
CA PRO A 123 -27.82 -10.49 -0.75
C PRO A 123 -27.36 -11.79 -0.08
N SER A 124 -26.13 -12.26 -0.20
CA SER A 124 -25.61 -13.26 0.74
C SER A 124 -24.12 -13.55 0.67
N GLN A 125 -23.40 -13.11 1.70
CA GLN A 125 -22.24 -13.83 2.25
C GLN A 125 -22.21 -13.60 3.76
N LYS A 126 -22.56 -14.67 4.53
CA LYS A 126 -22.37 -14.72 5.99
C LYS A 126 -20.92 -15.08 6.30
N LEU A 127 -20.32 -14.34 7.22
CA LEU A 127 -19.09 -14.74 7.91
C LEU A 127 -19.35 -14.61 9.42
N ASP A 128 -19.24 -15.74 10.12
CA ASP A 128 -19.33 -15.81 11.58
C ASP A 128 -17.99 -15.37 12.19
N SER A 129 -18.02 -14.47 13.17
CA SER A 129 -16.83 -14.14 13.96
C SER A 129 -17.19 -13.78 15.40
N GLU A 130 -16.51 -14.39 16.34
CA GLU A 130 -16.36 -13.93 17.72
C GLU A 130 -14.88 -13.85 18.06
N ASN A 131 -14.48 -12.73 18.67
CA ASN A 131 -13.48 -12.50 19.72
C ASN A 131 -12.39 -11.46 19.47
N GLU A 132 -12.35 -10.56 20.45
CA GLU A 132 -11.34 -9.50 20.66
C GLU A 132 -9.98 -10.05 21.11
N SER A 133 -8.88 -9.45 20.67
CA SER A 133 -7.71 -9.16 21.48
C SER A 133 -6.63 -8.32 20.77
N GLU A 134 -6.01 -7.47 21.56
CA GLU A 134 -5.07 -6.41 21.21
C GLU A 134 -3.70 -6.90 20.71
N THR A 135 -3.24 -6.33 19.60
CA THR A 135 -1.86 -5.80 19.41
C THR A 135 -1.82 -5.10 18.04
N LYS A 136 -1.68 -3.78 18.08
CA LYS A 136 -1.88 -2.89 16.94
C LYS A 136 -0.65 -2.85 16.04
N ALA A 137 -0.80 -3.29 14.78
CA ALA A 137 0.08 -2.85 13.70
C ALA A 137 -0.64 -1.65 13.04
N GLU A 138 -0.27 -0.44 13.43
CA GLU A 138 -0.85 0.77 12.86
C GLU A 138 -0.41 0.94 11.41
N ILE A 139 -1.29 0.60 10.46
CA ILE A 139 -1.15 0.99 9.06
C ILE A 139 -1.90 2.31 8.90
N VAL A 140 -1.15 3.39 8.65
CA VAL A 140 -1.68 4.75 8.49
C VAL A 140 -1.94 5.03 7.01
N GLY A 141 -3.10 5.60 6.68
CA GLY A 141 -3.43 6.06 5.33
C GLY A 141 -4.91 6.39 5.15
N GLU A 142 -5.19 7.56 4.59
CA GLU A 142 -6.53 8.06 4.26
C GLU A 142 -6.78 8.07 2.75
N ALA A 143 -5.72 7.95 1.95
CA ALA A 143 -5.81 7.97 0.49
C ALA A 143 -6.78 6.88 -0.04
N PRO A 144 -7.60 7.17 -1.07
CA PRO A 144 -8.55 6.21 -1.65
C PRO A 144 -7.90 4.87 -2.03
N SER A 145 -6.67 4.89 -2.52
CA SER A 145 -5.91 3.69 -2.86
C SER A 145 -5.57 2.83 -1.64
N MET A 146 -5.34 3.43 -0.46
CA MET A 146 -5.14 2.68 0.79
C MET A 146 -6.45 2.16 1.36
N GLN A 147 -7.56 2.88 1.17
CA GLN A 147 -8.89 2.41 1.56
C GLN A 147 -9.30 1.12 0.82
N GLU A 148 -8.89 0.97 -0.45
CA GLU A 148 -9.08 -0.30 -1.18
C GLU A 148 -8.27 -1.44 -0.54
N VAL A 149 -7.05 -1.16 -0.07
CA VAL A 149 -6.22 -2.14 0.65
C VAL A 149 -6.89 -2.53 1.98
N PHE A 150 -7.41 -1.57 2.75
CA PHE A 150 -8.10 -1.83 4.02
C PHE A 150 -9.38 -2.65 3.83
N ARG A 151 -10.20 -2.31 2.83
CA ARG A 151 -11.37 -3.13 2.44
C ARG A 151 -10.97 -4.57 2.09
N ALA A 152 -9.87 -4.73 1.35
CA ALA A 152 -9.38 -6.05 1.00
C ALA A 152 -8.89 -6.82 2.23
N ILE A 153 -8.15 -6.19 3.17
CA ILE A 153 -7.73 -6.81 4.42
C ILE A 153 -8.96 -7.29 5.21
N GLY A 154 -9.96 -6.43 5.41
CA GLY A 154 -11.19 -6.77 6.13
C GLY A 154 -11.92 -7.98 5.51
N LYS A 155 -12.11 -8.00 4.18
CA LYS A 155 -12.74 -9.13 3.46
C LYS A 155 -11.92 -10.43 3.49
N LEU A 156 -10.60 -10.32 3.55
CA LEU A 156 -9.67 -11.47 3.50
C LEU A 156 -9.25 -11.96 4.89
N SER A 157 -9.58 -11.22 5.95
CA SER A 157 -9.26 -11.61 7.33
C SER A 157 -9.74 -13.04 7.63
N ASN A 158 -10.97 -13.35 7.36
CA ASN A 158 -11.56 -14.68 7.58
C ASN A 158 -11.26 -15.73 6.50
N SER A 159 -10.50 -15.39 5.45
CA SER A 159 -10.17 -16.31 4.37
C SER A 159 -8.89 -17.08 4.64
N ASN A 160 -8.91 -18.41 4.41
CA ASN A 160 -7.71 -19.24 4.40
C ASN A 160 -7.00 -19.29 3.02
N SER A 161 -7.46 -18.50 2.06
CA SER A 161 -6.90 -18.47 0.71
C SER A 161 -5.46 -17.93 0.73
N THR A 162 -4.65 -18.39 -0.24
CA THR A 162 -3.33 -17.83 -0.49
C THR A 162 -3.45 -16.40 -1.02
N ILE A 163 -2.68 -15.48 -0.45
CA ILE A 163 -2.67 -14.06 -0.82
C ILE A 163 -1.30 -13.69 -1.37
N LEU A 164 -1.29 -13.03 -2.52
CA LEU A 164 -0.10 -12.45 -3.13
C LEU A 164 -0.12 -10.93 -2.99
N LEU A 165 0.78 -10.39 -2.14
CA LEU A 165 1.00 -8.96 -1.97
C LEU A 165 2.00 -8.48 -3.02
N VAL A 166 1.61 -7.49 -3.82
CA VAL A 166 2.46 -6.90 -4.86
C VAL A 166 2.65 -5.42 -4.57
N GLY A 167 3.87 -4.93 -4.64
CA GLY A 167 4.18 -3.50 -4.44
C GLY A 167 5.67 -3.27 -4.38
N GLN A 168 6.11 -2.06 -4.67
CA GLN A 168 7.51 -1.69 -4.63
C GLN A 168 8.12 -1.91 -3.23
N SER A 169 9.46 -1.91 -3.15
CA SER A 169 10.14 -1.97 -1.84
C SER A 169 9.74 -0.78 -0.98
N GLY A 170 9.54 -1.02 0.33
CA GLY A 170 9.17 0.03 1.28
C GLY A 170 7.72 0.48 1.26
N THR A 171 6.79 -0.18 0.54
CA THR A 171 5.36 0.17 0.52
C THR A 171 4.58 -0.33 1.73
N GLY A 172 5.16 -1.22 2.57
CA GLY A 172 4.51 -1.74 3.78
C GLY A 172 3.92 -3.15 3.62
N LYS A 173 4.38 -3.97 2.65
CA LYS A 173 3.90 -5.35 2.41
C LYS A 173 3.90 -6.22 3.67
N GLU A 174 4.95 -6.11 4.50
CA GLU A 174 5.06 -6.87 5.75
C GLU A 174 4.00 -6.46 6.78
N LEU A 175 3.72 -5.15 6.90
CA LEU A 175 2.67 -4.65 7.79
C LEU A 175 1.29 -5.15 7.37
N VAL A 176 1.02 -5.16 6.06
CA VAL A 176 -0.24 -5.71 5.51
C VAL A 176 -0.33 -7.22 5.76
N ALA A 177 0.76 -7.98 5.59
CA ALA A 177 0.78 -9.41 5.92
C ALA A 177 0.50 -9.66 7.40
N LYS A 178 1.08 -8.84 8.29
CA LYS A 178 0.86 -8.90 9.74
C LYS A 178 -0.59 -8.54 10.10
N ALA A 179 -1.17 -7.52 9.46
CA ALA A 179 -2.57 -7.16 9.66
C ALA A 179 -3.51 -8.28 9.21
N LEU A 180 -3.29 -8.88 8.03
CA LEU A 180 -4.03 -10.06 7.55
C LEU A 180 -3.96 -11.27 8.49
N TYR A 181 -2.85 -11.43 9.22
CA TYR A 181 -2.71 -12.46 10.26
C TYR A 181 -3.46 -12.08 11.53
N GLN A 182 -3.26 -10.86 12.05
CA GLN A 182 -3.85 -10.38 13.30
C GLN A 182 -5.37 -10.42 13.30
N HIS A 183 -5.98 -10.14 12.14
CA HIS A 183 -7.43 -10.19 11.94
C HIS A 183 -7.93 -11.52 11.37
N SER A 184 -7.17 -12.61 11.50
CA SER A 184 -7.56 -13.91 10.98
C SER A 184 -7.97 -14.87 12.10
N PRO A 185 -8.74 -15.96 11.78
CA PRO A 185 -9.03 -17.02 12.74
C PRO A 185 -7.78 -17.72 13.29
N ARG A 186 -6.59 -17.43 12.73
CA ARG A 186 -5.29 -17.98 13.15
C ARG A 186 -4.45 -16.97 13.94
N LYS A 187 -5.01 -15.86 14.43
CA LYS A 187 -4.30 -14.80 15.17
C LYS A 187 -3.53 -15.29 16.39
N ASP A 188 -4.04 -16.34 17.07
CA ASP A 188 -3.43 -16.98 18.25
C ASP A 188 -2.51 -18.15 17.90
N LYS A 189 -2.24 -18.38 16.62
CA LYS A 189 -1.37 -19.43 16.11
C LYS A 189 -0.02 -18.86 15.66
N PRO A 190 0.99 -19.69 15.40
CA PRO A 190 2.28 -19.17 14.97
C PRO A 190 2.20 -18.29 13.70
N PHE A 191 2.83 -17.13 13.73
CA PHE A 191 3.13 -16.32 12.55
C PHE A 191 4.63 -16.37 12.29
N ILE A 192 5.02 -16.96 11.18
CA ILE A 192 6.41 -17.09 10.78
C ILE A 192 6.63 -16.22 9.52
N ALA A 193 7.46 -15.20 9.64
CA ALA A 193 7.87 -14.38 8.51
C ALA A 193 9.27 -14.81 8.04
N LEU A 194 9.45 -14.88 6.73
CA LEU A 194 10.71 -15.23 6.09
C LEU A 194 10.93 -14.34 4.86
N ASN A 195 12.01 -13.57 4.90
CA ASN A 195 12.47 -12.84 3.73
C ASN A 195 13.49 -13.70 2.96
N MET A 196 13.19 -14.04 1.71
CA MET A 196 14.01 -14.94 0.91
C MET A 196 15.30 -14.26 0.42
N ALA A 197 15.29 -12.93 0.30
CA ALA A 197 16.48 -12.19 -0.12
C ALA A 197 17.60 -12.22 0.96
N ASP A 198 17.24 -12.40 2.23
CA ASP A 198 18.19 -12.41 3.35
C ASP A 198 18.89 -13.77 3.53
N ILE A 199 18.46 -14.81 2.82
CA ILE A 199 18.94 -16.18 2.98
C ILE A 199 19.80 -16.57 1.79
N PRO A 200 21.02 -17.11 2.00
CA PRO A 200 21.80 -17.71 0.92
C PRO A 200 20.98 -18.75 0.16
N LYS A 201 21.01 -18.69 -1.17
CA LYS A 201 20.18 -19.53 -2.04
C LYS A 201 20.31 -21.02 -1.77
N GLU A 202 21.51 -21.47 -1.39
CA GLU A 202 21.83 -22.85 -1.07
C GLU A 202 21.20 -23.34 0.25
N LEU A 203 20.88 -22.40 1.16
CA LEU A 203 20.29 -22.70 2.46
C LEU A 203 18.76 -22.53 2.48
N LEU A 204 18.18 -21.85 1.50
CA LEU A 204 16.77 -21.52 1.48
C LEU A 204 15.88 -22.76 1.59
N GLU A 205 16.25 -23.83 0.89
CA GLU A 205 15.51 -25.09 0.91
C GLU A 205 15.53 -25.75 2.32
N ALA A 206 16.71 -25.75 2.97
CA ALA A 206 16.87 -26.31 4.31
C ALA A 206 16.17 -25.45 5.38
N GLU A 207 16.13 -24.13 5.22
CA GLU A 207 15.37 -23.25 6.11
C GLU A 207 13.86 -23.44 5.98
N LEU A 208 13.33 -23.52 4.75
CA LEU A 208 11.90 -23.70 4.51
C LEU A 208 11.40 -25.09 4.98
N PHE A 209 12.06 -26.14 4.53
CA PHE A 209 11.58 -27.54 4.67
C PHE A 209 12.29 -28.34 5.77
N GLY A 210 13.36 -27.78 6.35
CA GLY A 210 14.20 -28.49 7.31
C GLY A 210 15.09 -29.54 6.63
N HIS A 211 15.96 -30.18 7.40
CA HIS A 211 16.84 -31.23 6.91
C HIS A 211 16.99 -32.36 7.91
N GLU A 212 17.25 -33.54 7.39
CA GLU A 212 17.68 -34.69 8.19
C GLU A 212 19.19 -34.66 8.39
N ARG A 213 19.67 -35.38 9.42
CA ARG A 213 21.10 -35.52 9.71
C ARG A 213 21.84 -36.12 8.50
N GLY A 214 22.90 -35.47 8.08
CA GLY A 214 23.73 -35.92 6.95
C GLY A 214 23.17 -35.53 5.55
N ALA A 215 22.18 -34.66 5.47
CA ALA A 215 21.57 -34.24 4.21
C ALA A 215 22.54 -33.47 3.29
N PHE A 216 23.48 -32.75 3.88
CA PHE A 216 24.55 -32.01 3.20
C PHE A 216 25.78 -31.87 4.14
N THR A 217 26.90 -31.38 3.62
CA THR A 217 28.11 -31.10 4.41
C THR A 217 27.81 -30.03 5.46
N GLY A 218 27.90 -30.37 6.77
CA GLY A 218 27.54 -29.50 7.89
C GLY A 218 26.16 -29.74 8.48
N ALA A 219 25.37 -30.70 7.95
CA ALA A 219 24.10 -31.13 8.55
C ALA A 219 24.34 -32.16 9.68
N ASP A 220 24.94 -31.71 10.76
CA ASP A 220 25.34 -32.61 11.89
C ASP A 220 24.14 -33.10 12.70
N GLU A 221 23.05 -32.31 12.74
CA GLU A 221 21.80 -32.61 13.44
C GLU A 221 20.59 -32.42 12.51
N LYS A 222 19.47 -33.05 12.90
CA LYS A 222 18.19 -32.84 12.27
C LYS A 222 17.63 -31.47 12.66
N ARG A 223 17.12 -30.68 11.70
CA ARG A 223 16.48 -29.38 11.94
C ARG A 223 15.11 -29.30 11.32
N ILE A 224 14.14 -28.79 12.09
CA ILE A 224 12.77 -28.52 11.60
C ILE A 224 12.75 -27.26 10.76
N GLY A 225 11.99 -27.25 9.64
CA GLY A 225 11.84 -26.14 8.74
C GLY A 225 10.73 -25.16 9.15
N ARG A 226 10.65 -24.03 8.44
CA ARG A 226 9.64 -22.98 8.70
C ARG A 226 8.22 -23.47 8.48
N PHE A 227 7.98 -24.37 7.52
CA PHE A 227 6.68 -24.99 7.32
C PHE A 227 6.19 -25.80 8.51
N GLU A 228 7.10 -26.55 9.17
CA GLU A 228 6.74 -27.29 10.40
C GLU A 228 6.49 -26.34 11.56
N GLN A 229 7.29 -25.27 11.69
CA GLN A 229 7.13 -24.25 12.73
C GLN A 229 5.81 -23.49 12.59
N ALA A 230 5.37 -23.26 11.36
CA ALA A 230 4.13 -22.53 11.03
C ALA A 230 2.87 -23.45 11.05
N ASN A 231 3.00 -24.72 11.39
CA ASN A 231 1.87 -25.65 11.33
C ASN A 231 0.69 -25.22 12.22
N GLY A 232 -0.47 -25.16 11.66
CA GLY A 232 -1.71 -24.64 12.27
C GLY A 232 -1.82 -23.09 12.20
N GLY A 233 -0.77 -22.38 11.77
CA GLY A 233 -0.64 -20.94 11.75
C GLY A 233 -0.54 -20.35 10.35
N THR A 234 0.27 -19.28 10.24
CA THR A 234 0.49 -18.51 9.01
C THR A 234 1.99 -18.38 8.70
N LEU A 235 2.35 -18.62 7.44
CA LEU A 235 3.70 -18.42 6.92
C LEU A 235 3.67 -17.25 5.91
N PHE A 236 4.42 -16.22 6.22
CA PHE A 236 4.65 -15.09 5.32
C PHE A 236 5.99 -15.25 4.61
N LEU A 237 5.94 -15.27 3.28
CA LEU A 237 7.10 -15.44 2.40
C LEU A 237 7.32 -14.14 1.63
N ASP A 238 8.29 -13.33 2.07
CA ASP A 238 8.66 -12.10 1.37
C ASP A 238 9.68 -12.36 0.27
N GLU A 239 9.59 -11.56 -0.80
CA GLU A 239 10.42 -11.62 -2.00
C GLU A 239 10.38 -13.00 -2.68
N ILE A 240 9.15 -13.52 -2.91
CA ILE A 240 8.92 -14.86 -3.52
C ILE A 240 9.55 -15.00 -4.91
N GLY A 241 9.78 -13.88 -5.63
CA GLY A 241 10.41 -13.87 -6.96
C GLY A 241 11.87 -14.33 -6.95
N ASP A 242 12.57 -14.26 -5.81
CA ASP A 242 13.96 -14.66 -5.70
C ASP A 242 14.17 -16.18 -5.47
N MET A 243 13.05 -16.94 -5.39
CA MET A 243 13.08 -18.37 -5.14
C MET A 243 13.61 -19.17 -6.35
N GLN A 244 14.53 -20.10 -6.12
CA GLN A 244 15.05 -21.00 -7.14
C GLN A 244 14.00 -22.03 -7.62
N LEU A 245 14.10 -22.49 -8.88
CA LEU A 245 13.13 -23.41 -9.51
C LEU A 245 12.96 -24.75 -8.74
N GLU A 246 14.02 -25.26 -8.13
CA GLU A 246 13.98 -26.48 -7.31
C GLU A 246 13.07 -26.25 -6.08
N THR A 247 13.28 -25.14 -5.38
CA THR A 247 12.50 -24.76 -4.21
C THR A 247 11.04 -24.45 -4.57
N GLN A 248 10.81 -23.80 -5.74
CA GLN A 248 9.46 -23.56 -6.27
C GLN A 248 8.69 -24.87 -6.47
N THR A 249 9.35 -25.93 -6.95
CA THR A 249 8.73 -27.26 -7.13
C THR A 249 8.27 -27.87 -5.81
N ARG A 250 9.05 -27.70 -4.74
CA ARG A 250 8.68 -28.17 -3.41
C ARG A 250 7.56 -27.35 -2.79
N LEU A 251 7.62 -26.03 -2.94
CA LEU A 251 6.57 -25.13 -2.49
C LEU A 251 5.22 -25.48 -3.14
N LEU A 252 5.22 -25.77 -4.44
CA LEU A 252 4.02 -26.18 -5.16
C LEU A 252 3.39 -27.45 -4.56
N ARG A 253 4.18 -28.42 -4.11
CA ARG A 253 3.68 -29.63 -3.43
C ARG A 253 2.98 -29.29 -2.12
N VAL A 254 3.56 -28.41 -1.30
CA VAL A 254 2.93 -27.96 -0.06
C VAL A 254 1.60 -27.28 -0.32
N LEU A 255 1.57 -26.35 -1.30
CA LEU A 255 0.36 -25.62 -1.68
C LEU A 255 -0.74 -26.53 -2.25
N SER A 256 -0.36 -27.64 -2.89
CA SER A 256 -1.30 -28.54 -3.55
C SER A 256 -1.78 -29.66 -2.62
N ASN A 257 -0.90 -30.26 -1.84
CA ASN A 257 -1.16 -31.47 -1.09
C ASN A 257 -1.09 -31.29 0.43
N GLY A 258 -0.60 -30.15 0.92
CA GLY A 258 -0.36 -29.91 2.35
C GLY A 258 0.76 -30.79 2.93
N GLU A 259 1.69 -31.27 2.08
CA GLU A 259 2.78 -32.14 2.51
C GLU A 259 4.10 -31.86 1.79
N PHE A 260 5.19 -32.15 2.47
CA PHE A 260 6.56 -32.04 1.92
C PHE A 260 7.50 -33.06 2.55
N TYR A 261 8.74 -33.08 2.08
CA TYR A 261 9.84 -33.90 2.62
C TYR A 261 10.96 -32.97 3.08
N ARG A 262 11.60 -33.26 4.24
CA ARG A 262 12.84 -32.59 4.62
C ARG A 262 13.94 -32.89 3.60
N VAL A 263 14.92 -32.00 3.53
CA VAL A 263 16.11 -32.24 2.70
C VAL A 263 16.80 -33.51 3.19
N GLY A 264 17.03 -34.48 2.30
CA GLY A 264 17.56 -35.81 2.65
C GLY A 264 16.56 -36.76 3.29
N GLY A 265 15.35 -36.33 3.59
CA GLY A 265 14.30 -37.16 4.22
C GLY A 265 13.48 -37.97 3.20
N ARG A 266 12.86 -39.05 3.69
CA ARG A 266 11.97 -39.94 2.90
C ARG A 266 10.55 -40.00 3.42
N GLU A 267 10.29 -39.47 4.60
CA GLU A 267 8.98 -39.46 5.22
C GLU A 267 8.23 -38.17 4.87
N PRO A 268 6.98 -38.23 4.38
CA PRO A 268 6.16 -37.05 4.12
C PRO A 268 5.70 -36.43 5.43
N ILE A 269 5.75 -35.12 5.49
CA ILE A 269 5.29 -34.32 6.63
C ILE A 269 4.07 -33.54 6.18
N LYS A 270 2.96 -33.74 6.88
CA LYS A 270 1.70 -33.00 6.61
C LYS A 270 1.66 -31.77 7.49
N VAL A 271 1.25 -30.65 6.88
CA VAL A 271 1.06 -29.37 7.54
C VAL A 271 -0.19 -28.67 7.05
N ASP A 272 -0.82 -27.93 7.94
CA ASP A 272 -1.89 -26.99 7.64
C ASP A 272 -1.39 -25.56 7.89
N VAL A 273 -1.03 -24.85 6.82
CA VAL A 273 -0.41 -23.53 6.91
C VAL A 273 -1.13 -22.57 5.96
N ARG A 274 -1.63 -21.44 6.49
CA ARG A 274 -2.07 -20.32 5.66
C ARG A 274 -0.84 -19.63 5.08
N ILE A 275 -0.82 -19.38 3.77
CA ILE A 275 0.33 -18.78 3.09
C ILE A 275 -0.02 -17.39 2.59
N ILE A 276 0.81 -16.41 2.97
CA ILE A 276 0.83 -15.06 2.44
C ILE A 276 2.19 -14.87 1.77
N THR A 277 2.21 -14.40 0.53
CA THR A 277 3.44 -14.14 -0.20
C THR A 277 3.54 -12.68 -0.60
N ALA A 278 4.76 -12.16 -0.72
CA ALA A 278 4.98 -10.80 -1.19
C ALA A 278 6.11 -10.73 -2.22
N THR A 279 6.02 -9.76 -3.11
CA THR A 279 7.07 -9.45 -4.07
C THR A 279 6.98 -8.02 -4.59
N HIS A 280 8.12 -7.44 -4.95
CA HIS A 280 8.18 -6.21 -5.74
C HIS A 280 8.36 -6.49 -7.24
N GLN A 281 8.63 -7.75 -7.62
CA GLN A 281 8.94 -8.14 -9.00
C GLN A 281 7.67 -8.47 -9.78
N ASN A 282 7.74 -8.33 -11.10
CA ASN A 282 6.67 -8.74 -11.99
C ASN A 282 6.78 -10.24 -12.31
N LEU A 283 6.06 -11.08 -11.57
CA LEU A 283 6.10 -12.54 -11.75
C LEU A 283 5.65 -13.00 -13.14
N ASP A 284 4.76 -12.26 -13.83
CA ASP A 284 4.34 -12.59 -15.20
C ASP A 284 5.53 -12.54 -16.19
N VAL A 285 6.48 -11.61 -15.96
CA VAL A 285 7.73 -11.54 -16.73
C VAL A 285 8.62 -12.74 -16.41
N HIS A 286 8.81 -13.06 -15.13
CA HIS A 286 9.61 -14.21 -14.68
C HIS A 286 9.07 -15.55 -15.21
N VAL A 287 7.74 -15.70 -15.31
CA VAL A 287 7.12 -16.88 -15.94
C VAL A 287 7.49 -16.96 -17.42
N LYS A 288 7.40 -15.84 -18.17
CA LYS A 288 7.77 -15.81 -19.59
C LYS A 288 9.26 -16.08 -19.84
N GLU A 289 10.12 -15.65 -18.93
CA GLU A 289 11.57 -15.89 -18.97
C GLU A 289 11.96 -17.29 -18.47
N GLY A 290 11.02 -18.06 -17.94
CA GLY A 290 11.26 -19.40 -17.41
C GLY A 290 12.01 -19.43 -16.06
N THR A 291 12.13 -18.31 -15.38
CA THR A 291 12.75 -18.17 -14.05
C THR A 291 11.76 -18.40 -12.92
N PHE A 292 10.46 -18.35 -13.21
CA PHE A 292 9.38 -18.69 -12.29
C PHE A 292 8.40 -19.67 -12.96
N ARG A 293 7.95 -20.69 -12.22
CA ARG A 293 7.06 -21.74 -12.76
C ARG A 293 5.63 -21.20 -12.88
N GLU A 294 5.00 -21.44 -14.00
CA GLU A 294 3.62 -21.04 -14.30
C GLU A 294 2.61 -21.72 -13.36
N ASP A 295 2.81 -23.00 -13.04
CA ASP A 295 1.92 -23.78 -12.16
C ASP A 295 1.95 -23.24 -10.72
N LEU A 296 3.11 -22.84 -10.22
CA LEU A 296 3.26 -22.20 -8.91
C LEU A 296 2.63 -20.79 -8.92
N PHE A 297 2.88 -20.01 -9.99
CA PHE A 297 2.30 -18.67 -10.12
C PHE A 297 0.77 -18.71 -10.00
N HIS A 298 0.09 -19.60 -10.71
CA HIS A 298 -1.36 -19.75 -10.62
C HIS A 298 -1.84 -20.19 -9.24
N ARG A 299 -1.05 -20.93 -8.49
CA ARG A 299 -1.39 -21.37 -7.14
C ARG A 299 -1.17 -20.28 -6.08
N LEU A 300 -0.23 -19.38 -6.30
CA LEU A 300 0.02 -18.21 -5.43
C LEU A 300 -0.91 -17.04 -5.76
N ASN A 301 -1.23 -16.83 -7.03
CA ASN A 301 -2.01 -15.70 -7.53
C ASN A 301 -3.54 -15.98 -7.46
N VAL A 302 -4.00 -16.57 -6.35
CA VAL A 302 -5.45 -16.79 -6.11
C VAL A 302 -6.11 -15.46 -5.78
N ILE A 303 -5.52 -14.71 -4.86
CA ILE A 303 -5.95 -13.36 -4.49
C ILE A 303 -4.73 -12.45 -4.55
N LYS A 304 -4.77 -11.47 -5.45
CA LYS A 304 -3.72 -10.46 -5.62
C LYS A 304 -4.14 -9.16 -4.96
N LEU A 305 -3.34 -8.67 -4.03
CA LEU A 305 -3.50 -7.36 -3.40
C LEU A 305 -2.30 -6.48 -3.77
N THR A 306 -2.56 -5.39 -4.47
CA THR A 306 -1.53 -4.45 -4.89
C THR A 306 -1.48 -3.28 -3.93
N LEU A 307 -0.29 -3.01 -3.37
CA LEU A 307 -0.06 -1.86 -2.50
C LEU A 307 0.38 -0.66 -3.34
N PRO A 308 -0.23 0.51 -3.15
CA PRO A 308 0.15 1.72 -3.86
C PRO A 308 1.53 2.21 -3.42
N ASN A 309 2.26 2.80 -4.36
CA ASN A 309 3.48 3.55 -4.06
C ASN A 309 3.14 4.83 -3.28
N LEU A 310 4.10 5.39 -2.55
CA LEU A 310 3.85 6.60 -1.77
C LEU A 310 3.46 7.81 -2.63
N ASN A 311 3.98 7.89 -3.86
CA ASN A 311 3.62 8.93 -4.83
C ASN A 311 2.17 8.82 -5.37
N GLU A 312 1.52 7.66 -5.23
CA GLU A 312 0.11 7.41 -5.60
C GLU A 312 -0.86 7.68 -4.44
N ARG A 313 -0.31 7.99 -3.25
CA ARG A 313 -1.04 8.32 -2.03
C ARG A 313 -0.38 9.48 -1.28
N ARG A 314 -0.11 10.55 -2.00
CA ARG A 314 0.62 11.72 -1.46
C ARG A 314 -0.10 12.36 -0.27
N GLU A 315 -1.42 12.28 -0.24
CA GLU A 315 -2.28 12.77 0.84
C GLU A 315 -1.91 12.15 2.20
N ASP A 316 -1.35 10.94 2.21
CA ASP A 316 -0.94 10.24 3.42
C ASP A 316 0.40 10.73 3.98
N ILE A 317 1.23 11.44 3.20
CA ILE A 317 2.58 11.84 3.58
C ILE A 317 2.61 12.67 4.88
N PRO A 318 1.76 13.70 5.05
CA PRO A 318 1.78 14.51 6.28
C PRO A 318 1.47 13.69 7.53
N GLU A 319 0.47 12.81 7.46
CA GLU A 319 0.06 11.99 8.60
C GLU A 319 1.07 10.89 8.91
N LEU A 320 1.65 10.26 7.88
CA LEU A 320 2.77 9.33 8.02
C LEU A 320 3.99 10.00 8.66
N ALA A 321 4.33 11.22 8.24
CA ALA A 321 5.43 11.97 8.84
C ALA A 321 5.18 12.27 10.32
N LYS A 322 3.98 12.71 10.68
CA LYS A 322 3.58 12.92 12.09
C LYS A 322 3.70 11.64 12.92
N HIS A 323 3.25 10.51 12.35
CA HIS A 323 3.36 9.20 12.98
C HIS A 323 4.83 8.81 13.21
N PHE A 324 5.69 8.93 12.20
CA PHE A 324 7.11 8.59 12.32
C PHE A 324 7.87 9.52 13.26
N PHE A 325 7.57 10.82 13.28
CA PHE A 325 8.16 11.72 14.27
C PHE A 325 7.76 11.35 15.69
N LYS A 326 6.50 10.92 15.91
CA LYS A 326 6.06 10.43 17.22
C LYS A 326 6.85 9.18 17.62
N LEU A 327 6.90 8.16 16.78
CA LEU A 327 7.63 6.92 17.06
C LEU A 327 9.11 7.17 17.29
N SER A 328 9.75 7.97 16.43
CA SER A 328 11.18 8.28 16.55
C SER A 328 11.49 9.06 17.82
N SER A 329 10.62 9.99 18.24
CA SER A 329 10.81 10.75 19.48
C SER A 329 10.68 9.87 20.72
N GLU A 330 9.76 8.90 20.71
CA GLU A 330 9.59 7.93 21.81
C GLU A 330 10.76 6.94 21.89
N GLU A 331 11.26 6.44 20.74
CA GLU A 331 12.37 5.49 20.67
C GLU A 331 13.73 6.14 21.04
N LEU A 332 13.95 7.38 20.62
CA LEU A 332 15.22 8.08 20.78
C LEU A 332 15.27 8.98 22.02
N GLU A 333 14.18 9.03 22.78
CA GLU A 333 14.00 9.93 23.94
C GLU A 333 14.23 11.41 23.60
N GLU A 334 13.86 11.81 22.37
CA GLU A 334 14.01 13.16 21.84
C GLU A 334 12.69 13.93 21.85
N GLU A 335 12.76 15.26 21.70
CA GLU A 335 11.56 16.07 21.57
C GLU A 335 10.84 15.80 20.24
N ARG A 336 9.51 15.68 20.30
CA ARG A 336 8.68 15.49 19.11
C ARG A 336 8.84 16.64 18.13
N LYS A 337 9.22 16.31 16.90
CA LYS A 337 9.36 17.25 15.79
C LYS A 337 8.06 17.37 14.98
N TYR A 338 7.94 18.42 14.18
CA TYR A 338 6.87 18.62 13.20
C TYR A 338 7.40 19.39 12.00
N LEU A 339 6.79 19.17 10.84
CA LEU A 339 7.16 19.85 9.60
C LEU A 339 6.60 21.27 9.59
N SER A 340 7.36 22.26 9.08
CA SER A 340 6.79 23.53 8.66
C SER A 340 5.95 23.33 7.39
N GLN A 341 5.02 24.24 7.10
CA GLN A 341 4.17 24.15 5.90
C GLN A 341 5.00 24.05 4.61
N GLU A 342 6.12 24.78 4.54
CA GLU A 342 7.02 24.75 3.37
C GLU A 342 7.66 23.36 3.16
N VAL A 343 8.04 22.67 4.25
CA VAL A 343 8.61 21.33 4.18
C VAL A 343 7.54 20.30 3.90
N GLU A 344 6.33 20.47 4.41
CA GLU A 344 5.19 19.61 4.10
C GLU A 344 4.86 19.66 2.61
N ASP A 345 4.72 20.87 2.04
CA ASP A 345 4.51 21.07 0.61
C ASP A 345 5.65 20.48 -0.23
N TYR A 346 6.89 20.61 0.26
CA TYR A 346 8.06 20.01 -0.38
C TYR A 346 8.02 18.48 -0.36
N PHE A 347 7.68 17.86 0.77
CA PHE A 347 7.54 16.40 0.89
C PHE A 347 6.46 15.83 -0.03
N LEU A 348 5.36 16.58 -0.21
CA LEU A 348 4.31 16.24 -1.16
C LEU A 348 4.78 16.26 -2.62
N SER A 349 5.79 17.05 -2.95
CA SER A 349 6.35 17.15 -4.31
C SER A 349 7.35 16.04 -4.65
N LEU A 350 8.01 15.44 -3.64
CA LEU A 350 9.07 14.46 -3.82
C LEU A 350 8.56 13.13 -4.41
N PRO A 351 9.38 12.43 -5.21
CA PRO A 351 9.00 11.16 -5.84
C PRO A 351 9.00 9.96 -4.90
N TRP A 352 9.73 10.00 -3.79
CA TRP A 352 9.86 8.93 -2.78
C TRP A 352 10.14 7.54 -3.36
N PRO A 353 11.24 7.30 -4.08
CA PRO A 353 11.53 6.00 -4.70
C PRO A 353 11.65 4.85 -3.70
N GLY A 354 12.05 5.13 -2.45
CA GLY A 354 12.07 4.16 -1.35
C GLY A 354 10.76 4.08 -0.56
N ASN A 355 9.69 4.75 -1.04
CA ASN A 355 8.36 4.75 -0.47
C ASN A 355 8.33 5.11 1.03
N VAL A 356 7.50 4.43 1.82
CA VAL A 356 7.30 4.69 3.25
C VAL A 356 8.59 4.47 4.05
N ARG A 357 9.40 3.48 3.67
CA ARG A 357 10.70 3.22 4.35
C ARG A 357 11.67 4.41 4.21
N GLN A 358 11.68 5.07 3.06
CA GLN A 358 12.49 6.28 2.86
C GLN A 358 11.96 7.44 3.71
N LEU A 359 10.64 7.66 3.73
CA LEU A 359 10.01 8.68 4.56
C LEU A 359 10.28 8.45 6.05
N GLU A 360 10.13 7.22 6.54
CA GLU A 360 10.44 6.82 7.91
C GLU A 360 11.90 7.14 8.29
N ASN A 361 12.85 6.71 7.45
CA ASN A 361 14.27 6.98 7.67
C ASN A 361 14.58 8.48 7.66
N THR A 362 13.93 9.23 6.79
CA THR A 362 14.07 10.70 6.71
C THR A 362 13.55 11.35 7.99
N CYS A 363 12.37 10.98 8.46
CA CYS A 363 11.79 11.50 9.72
C CYS A 363 12.68 11.13 10.92
N ARG A 364 13.18 9.90 10.99
CA ARG A 364 14.11 9.46 12.04
C ARG A 364 15.41 10.27 12.02
N TRP A 365 16.00 10.48 10.85
CA TRP A 365 17.20 11.30 10.69
C TRP A 365 16.95 12.76 11.13
N LEU A 366 15.83 13.35 10.71
CA LEU A 366 15.45 14.71 11.10
C LEU A 366 15.20 14.84 12.60
N THR A 367 14.66 13.80 13.26
CA THR A 367 14.46 13.80 14.70
C THR A 367 15.77 13.99 15.45
N VAL A 368 16.85 13.36 14.98
CA VAL A 368 18.18 13.43 15.61
C VAL A 368 18.94 14.69 15.20
N MET A 369 18.89 15.07 13.92
CA MET A 369 19.79 16.06 13.34
C MET A 369 19.26 17.49 13.42
N SER A 370 17.94 17.70 13.46
CA SER A 370 17.40 19.05 13.54
C SER A 370 17.52 19.63 14.96
N PRO A 371 18.07 20.84 15.13
CA PRO A 371 18.22 21.47 16.43
C PRO A 371 16.92 22.03 17.00
N THR A 372 15.89 22.22 16.16
CA THR A 372 14.60 22.82 16.53
C THR A 372 13.46 21.82 16.46
N ARG A 373 12.31 22.13 17.10
CA ARG A 373 11.10 21.29 17.00
C ARG A 373 10.44 21.41 15.62
N GLU A 374 10.48 22.62 15.04
CA GLU A 374 9.95 22.87 13.71
C GLU A 374 11.02 22.59 12.67
N ILE A 375 10.77 21.63 11.80
CA ILE A 375 11.66 21.28 10.68
C ILE A 375 11.44 22.27 9.55
N ARG A 376 12.53 22.90 9.09
CA ARG A 376 12.57 23.86 7.99
C ARG A 376 13.37 23.32 6.81
N LEU A 377 13.25 23.96 5.65
CA LEU A 377 13.98 23.55 4.43
C LEU A 377 15.50 23.48 4.64
N GLU A 378 16.04 24.35 5.49
CA GLU A 378 17.49 24.37 5.83
C GLU A 378 17.95 23.16 6.66
N ASP A 379 17.03 22.44 7.31
CA ASP A 379 17.31 21.23 8.08
C ASP A 379 17.34 19.96 7.22
N LEU A 380 16.88 20.06 5.95
CA LEU A 380 16.85 18.92 5.04
C LEU A 380 18.25 18.58 4.55
N SER A 381 18.56 17.31 4.36
CA SER A 381 19.83 16.86 3.82
C SER A 381 19.99 17.25 2.33
N ASP A 382 21.23 17.54 1.92
CA ASP A 382 21.54 17.84 0.51
C ASP A 382 21.09 16.72 -0.44
N ASP A 383 21.10 15.47 0.01
CA ASP A 383 20.64 14.32 -0.77
C ASP A 383 19.13 14.40 -1.04
N LEU A 384 18.34 14.79 -0.06
CA LEU A 384 16.89 14.94 -0.22
C LEU A 384 16.55 16.11 -1.16
N ILE A 385 17.30 17.21 -1.07
CA ILE A 385 17.17 18.38 -1.96
C ILE A 385 17.65 18.07 -3.39
N SER A 386 18.63 17.17 -3.53
CA SER A 386 19.18 16.78 -4.84
C SER A 386 18.38 15.67 -5.55
N GLU A 387 17.48 14.96 -4.86
CA GLU A 387 16.62 13.94 -5.47
C GLU A 387 15.61 14.50 -6.48
N GLU A 388 15.26 15.78 -6.42
CA GLU A 388 14.56 16.46 -7.53
C GLU A 388 15.29 16.34 -8.87
N THR A 389 16.62 16.13 -8.84
CA THR A 389 17.46 16.10 -10.05
C THR A 389 17.92 14.70 -10.47
N ASN A 390 17.81 13.68 -9.61
CA ASN A 390 18.35 12.34 -9.87
C ASN A 390 17.31 11.28 -10.28
N GLY A 391 16.03 11.59 -10.21
CA GLY A 391 14.93 10.63 -10.54
C GLY A 391 14.52 10.61 -12.01
N THR A 392 14.90 11.62 -12.79
CA THR A 392 14.58 11.68 -14.23
C THR A 392 15.88 11.83 -14.98
N GLU A 393 16.26 10.85 -15.80
CA GLU A 393 17.37 11.05 -16.72
C GLU A 393 17.09 12.32 -17.53
N TRP A 394 18.12 13.16 -17.76
CA TRP A 394 17.95 14.39 -18.54
C TRP A 394 17.29 14.14 -19.90
N THR A 395 17.43 12.91 -20.42
CA THR A 395 16.78 12.39 -21.62
C THR A 395 15.28 12.29 -21.49
N ASP A 396 14.76 11.93 -20.29
CA ASP A 396 13.31 11.83 -20.02
C ASP A 396 12.68 13.21 -19.95
N LEU A 397 13.34 14.16 -19.29
CA LEU A 397 12.92 15.55 -19.27
C LEU A 397 12.92 16.17 -20.67
N LEU A 398 13.93 15.83 -21.46
CA LEU A 398 13.99 16.24 -22.86
C LEU A 398 12.87 15.61 -23.70
N ASN A 399 12.57 14.33 -23.51
CA ASN A 399 11.48 13.65 -24.19
C ASN A 399 10.12 14.30 -23.84
N LEU A 400 9.85 14.52 -22.54
CA LEU A 400 8.63 15.19 -22.09
C LEU A 400 8.49 16.60 -22.68
N TRP A 401 9.60 17.36 -22.74
CA TRP A 401 9.62 18.68 -23.36
C TRP A 401 9.34 18.60 -24.87
N VAL A 402 9.95 17.63 -25.60
CA VAL A 402 9.71 17.40 -27.02
C VAL A 402 8.25 17.04 -27.28
N GLU A 403 7.67 16.12 -26.53
CA GLU A 403 6.26 15.72 -26.67
C GLU A 403 5.32 16.91 -26.46
N ASN A 404 5.55 17.70 -25.41
CA ASN A 404 4.76 18.90 -25.13
C ASN A 404 4.89 19.96 -26.24
N SER A 405 6.07 20.14 -26.82
CA SER A 405 6.29 21.09 -27.90
C SER A 405 5.65 20.63 -29.20
N LEU A 406 5.71 19.32 -29.52
CA LEU A 406 5.01 18.72 -30.65
C LEU A 406 3.48 18.81 -30.50
N ALA A 407 2.95 18.58 -29.28
CA ALA A 407 1.52 18.74 -29.00
C ALA A 407 1.02 20.18 -29.21
N LYS A 408 1.90 21.19 -28.98
CA LYS A 408 1.63 22.61 -29.26
C LYS A 408 1.82 22.99 -30.74
N GLY A 409 2.23 22.05 -31.60
CA GLY A 409 2.46 22.29 -33.02
C GLY A 409 3.74 23.08 -33.32
N GLU A 410 4.70 23.10 -32.39
CA GLU A 410 5.99 23.80 -32.60
C GLU A 410 6.84 23.07 -33.61
N ASN A 411 7.51 23.83 -34.48
CA ASN A 411 8.45 23.36 -35.49
C ASN A 411 9.86 23.92 -35.20
N ASN A 412 10.88 23.34 -35.83
CA ASN A 412 12.29 23.76 -35.69
C ASN A 412 12.80 23.66 -34.25
N LEU A 413 12.43 22.60 -33.53
CA LEU A 413 12.77 22.41 -32.12
C LEU A 413 14.28 22.49 -31.84
N LEU A 414 15.11 21.95 -32.73
CA LEU A 414 16.58 21.99 -32.58
C LEU A 414 17.17 23.42 -32.65
N GLU A 415 16.62 24.29 -33.49
CA GLU A 415 17.08 25.67 -33.56
C GLU A 415 16.87 26.45 -32.26
N LYS A 416 15.82 26.10 -31.50
CA LYS A 416 15.50 26.67 -30.20
C LYS A 416 16.33 26.04 -29.07
N THR A 417 16.40 24.71 -29.07
CA THR A 417 16.95 23.97 -27.92
C THR A 417 18.46 23.84 -27.92
N LEU A 418 19.09 23.72 -29.07
CA LEU A 418 20.53 23.51 -29.15
C LEU A 418 21.34 24.69 -28.56
N PRO A 419 20.98 25.98 -28.82
CA PRO A 419 21.64 27.11 -28.18
C PRO A 419 21.52 27.12 -26.67
N ASP A 420 20.35 26.75 -26.10
CA ASP A 420 20.12 26.70 -24.67
C ASP A 420 20.87 25.55 -24.01
N PHE A 421 20.93 24.38 -24.65
CA PHE A 421 21.76 23.26 -24.22
C PHE A 421 23.23 23.61 -24.20
N GLU A 422 23.79 24.17 -25.30
CA GLU A 422 25.18 24.61 -25.36
C GLU A 422 25.49 25.67 -24.30
N LYS A 423 24.58 26.64 -24.08
CA LYS A 423 24.70 27.70 -23.10
C LYS A 423 24.77 27.14 -21.67
N THR A 424 23.94 26.14 -21.36
CA THR A 424 23.91 25.49 -20.06
C THR A 424 25.21 24.73 -19.81
N MET A 425 25.65 23.91 -20.77
CA MET A 425 26.91 23.15 -20.68
C MET A 425 28.12 24.06 -20.51
N ILE A 426 28.20 25.16 -21.25
CA ILE A 426 29.29 26.13 -21.17
C ILE A 426 29.30 26.84 -19.81
N LYS A 427 28.14 27.30 -19.32
CA LYS A 427 28.04 27.94 -18.00
C LYS A 427 28.46 27.01 -16.86
N ALA A 428 27.99 25.77 -16.86
CA ALA A 428 28.32 24.77 -15.84
C ALA A 428 29.84 24.50 -15.81
N THR A 429 30.45 24.28 -16.96
CA THR A 429 31.90 23.98 -17.07
C THR A 429 32.75 25.17 -16.72
N LEU A 430 32.37 26.37 -17.12
CA LEU A 430 33.11 27.60 -16.75
C LEU A 430 33.01 27.86 -15.25
N ARG A 431 31.87 27.59 -14.61
CA ARG A 431 31.71 27.69 -13.15
C ARG A 431 32.66 26.72 -12.44
N LYS A 432 32.67 25.43 -12.84
CA LYS A 432 33.52 24.38 -12.27
C LYS A 432 35.01 24.70 -12.43
N THR A 433 35.42 25.28 -13.57
CA THR A 433 36.83 25.63 -13.87
C THR A 433 37.20 27.06 -13.44
N LYS A 434 36.35 27.77 -12.67
CA LYS A 434 36.53 29.12 -12.21
C LYS A 434 36.95 30.08 -13.36
N GLY A 435 36.31 29.93 -14.53
CA GLY A 435 36.51 30.76 -15.70
C GLY A 435 37.69 30.38 -16.59
N LYS A 436 38.42 29.30 -16.31
CA LYS A 436 39.59 28.90 -17.11
C LYS A 436 39.15 28.24 -18.43
N LYS A 437 39.06 28.99 -19.49
CA LYS A 437 38.54 28.58 -20.81
C LYS A 437 39.27 27.36 -21.41
N LYS A 438 40.55 27.13 -21.13
CA LYS A 438 41.30 25.96 -21.63
C LYS A 438 40.86 24.68 -20.94
N GLU A 439 40.69 24.73 -19.63
CA GLU A 439 40.20 23.58 -18.84
C GLU A 439 38.75 23.28 -19.17
N ALA A 440 37.88 24.28 -19.28
CA ALA A 440 36.50 24.15 -19.68
C ALA A 440 36.33 23.52 -21.09
N ALA A 441 37.16 23.95 -22.05
CA ALA A 441 37.14 23.37 -23.38
C ALA A 441 37.51 21.89 -23.39
N ASN A 442 38.49 21.48 -22.58
CA ASN A 442 38.88 20.08 -22.45
C ASN A 442 37.73 19.21 -21.82
N ILE A 443 37.03 19.73 -20.83
CA ILE A 443 35.87 19.02 -20.22
C ILE A 443 34.74 18.85 -21.23
N LEU A 444 34.50 19.88 -22.07
CA LEU A 444 33.47 19.82 -23.12
C LEU A 444 33.88 19.01 -24.36
N GLY A 445 35.11 18.49 -24.41
CA GLY A 445 35.65 17.83 -25.60
C GLY A 445 35.86 18.76 -26.80
N TRP A 446 35.94 20.08 -26.58
CA TRP A 446 36.10 21.09 -27.62
C TRP A 446 37.52 21.70 -27.65
N GLY A 447 37.88 22.20 -28.82
CA GLY A 447 39.06 23.08 -28.94
C GLY A 447 38.80 24.44 -28.27
N ARG A 448 39.85 25.06 -27.69
CA ARG A 448 39.76 26.37 -27.04
C ARG A 448 39.15 27.46 -27.95
N ASN A 449 39.48 27.43 -29.26
CA ASN A 449 38.95 28.37 -30.23
C ASN A 449 37.45 28.19 -30.47
N THR A 450 36.98 26.94 -30.49
CA THR A 450 35.56 26.57 -30.62
C THR A 450 34.78 27.10 -29.45
N LEU A 451 35.24 26.85 -28.22
CA LEU A 451 34.59 27.36 -27.01
C LEU A 451 34.55 28.89 -26.99
N THR A 452 35.64 29.57 -27.37
CA THR A 452 35.69 31.03 -27.40
C THR A 452 34.69 31.61 -28.41
N ARG A 453 34.57 30.98 -29.58
CA ARG A 453 33.58 31.37 -30.59
C ARG A 453 32.15 31.18 -30.08
N LYS A 454 31.85 30.01 -29.49
CA LYS A 454 30.51 29.69 -28.94
C LYS A 454 30.10 30.60 -27.78
N ILE A 455 31.03 30.97 -26.89
CA ILE A 455 30.80 31.95 -25.81
C ILE A 455 30.34 33.29 -26.42
N LYS A 456 30.97 33.72 -27.51
CA LYS A 456 30.64 34.97 -28.17
C LYS A 456 29.31 34.90 -28.94
N GLU A 457 29.07 33.80 -29.66
CA GLU A 457 27.82 33.53 -30.39
C GLU A 457 26.61 33.50 -29.45
N LEU A 458 26.76 32.93 -28.25
CA LEU A 458 25.70 32.75 -27.26
C LEU A 458 25.58 33.91 -26.25
N GLY A 459 26.37 34.98 -26.42
CA GLY A 459 26.31 36.19 -25.56
C GLY A 459 26.74 35.95 -24.11
N LEU A 460 27.66 35.04 -23.87
CA LEU A 460 28.16 34.66 -22.53
C LEU A 460 29.46 35.43 -22.13
N ASP A 461 29.83 36.44 -22.84
CA ASP A 461 31.08 37.26 -22.64
C ASP A 461 30.95 38.33 -21.50
N ARG A 462 30.00 38.13 -20.52
CA ARG A 462 29.89 39.04 -19.37
C ARG A 462 30.48 38.43 -18.12
#